data_35e2e029e95025a30bb1479c4f8c30c6
#
_entry.id   35e2e029e95025a30bb1479c4f8c30c6
#
_cell.length_a   1.000
_cell.length_b   1.000
_cell.length_c   1.000
_cell.angle_alpha   90.00
_cell.angle_beta   90.00
_cell.angle_gamma   90.00
#
_symmetry.space_group_name_H-M   'P 1'
#
loop_
_entity.id
_entity.type
_entity.pdbx_description
1 polymer ?
#
loop_
_entity_poly.entity_id
_entity_poly.type
_entity_poly.pdbx_seq_one_letter_code
_entity_poly.pdbx_strand_id
1 'polypeptide(L)'
;LYDYYLCSDGLSDYAEFYYVFQFGNDIIEYSYRKDKKQTLIYEKVVLNKELLFEYDYVTKRGETKGIDKLASTLNWAFQDTDCILKYVVNNTVLPDSHPLRQMIRFVSNMLWFRNLDENRYIGFKSDSKDYRDFIFEDDILIEFEEFLHITGIKENLIAIKDADGVKRLYFNTDTPLPFFKVASSGTRALYTFFYWYKTAKAVSFMYVDEFDAYYHYELSEYIVTILEKMTNTQVIITSHNTNLLTNKIMRPDCYFILSDNKLTSFADATNRELREGHNLEKLYMSGEFDG
;
A
#
# COMPACT_ATOMS: atom_id res chain seq x y z
N LEU A 1 -6.09 -0.69 15.34
CA LEU A 1 -4.79 -1.12 14.78
C LEU A 1 -3.65 -0.21 15.21
N TYR A 2 -3.95 1.05 15.45
CA TYR A 2 -2.91 2.03 15.80
C TYR A 2 -2.43 1.91 17.26
N ASP A 3 -3.12 1.15 18.09
CA ASP A 3 -2.85 1.05 19.53
C ASP A 3 -1.89 -0.09 19.90
N TYR A 4 -1.46 -0.91 18.93
CA TYR A 4 -0.70 -2.15 19.16
C TYR A 4 0.65 -2.19 18.45
N TYR A 5 1.30 -1.06 18.24
CA TYR A 5 2.64 -1.01 17.63
C TYR A 5 3.79 -1.23 18.63
N LEU A 6 3.49 -1.25 19.92
CA LEU A 6 4.47 -1.56 20.95
C LEU A 6 4.60 -3.07 21.16
N CYS A 7 5.79 -3.51 21.56
CA CYS A 7 6.02 -4.89 21.92
C CYS A 7 5.12 -5.29 23.10
N SER A 8 4.51 -6.48 23.02
CA SER A 8 3.59 -6.99 24.06
C SER A 8 4.28 -7.39 25.37
N ASP A 9 5.62 -7.41 25.41
CA ASP A 9 6.41 -7.69 26.60
C ASP A 9 6.31 -6.58 27.67
N GLY A 10 5.78 -5.41 27.30
CA GLY A 10 5.61 -4.26 28.17
C GLY A 10 6.91 -3.56 28.59
N LEU A 11 8.04 -3.95 28.04
CA LEU A 11 9.37 -3.42 28.39
C LEU A 11 9.67 -2.13 27.62
N SER A 12 9.06 -1.94 26.47
CA SER A 12 9.29 -0.76 25.62
C SER A 12 8.33 0.37 25.94
N ASP A 13 8.86 1.56 26.16
CA ASP A 13 8.06 2.76 26.40
C ASP A 13 7.69 3.47 25.09
N TYR A 14 8.34 3.15 23.99
CA TYR A 14 8.10 3.70 22.66
C TYR A 14 8.35 2.67 21.56
N ALA A 15 7.78 2.93 20.40
CA ALA A 15 8.16 2.29 19.14
C ALA A 15 8.93 3.27 18.27
N GLU A 16 9.93 2.78 17.56
CA GLU A 16 10.69 3.53 16.58
C GLU A 16 10.34 3.08 15.16
N PHE A 17 10.15 4.05 14.29
CA PHE A 17 9.85 3.84 12.89
C PHE A 17 10.96 4.49 12.06
N TYR A 18 11.53 3.74 11.12
CA TYR A 18 12.58 4.19 10.24
C TYR A 18 12.23 3.87 8.78
N TYR A 19 12.33 4.87 7.93
CA TYR A 19 12.02 4.77 6.51
C TYR A 19 13.13 5.37 5.67
N VAL A 20 13.38 4.77 4.53
CA VAL A 20 14.26 5.32 3.50
C VAL A 20 13.45 5.49 2.21
N PHE A 21 13.42 6.69 1.69
CA PHE A 21 12.78 7.02 0.42
C PHE A 21 13.84 7.44 -0.59
N GLN A 22 13.70 6.98 -1.82
CA GLN A 22 14.55 7.38 -2.93
C GLN A 22 13.71 7.99 -4.05
N PHE A 23 14.05 9.21 -4.45
CA PHE A 23 13.43 9.93 -5.54
C PHE A 23 14.51 10.36 -6.55
N GLY A 24 14.69 9.58 -7.63
CA GLY A 24 15.82 9.75 -8.52
C GLY A 24 17.14 9.50 -7.80
N ASN A 25 17.98 10.54 -7.68
CA ASN A 25 19.26 10.47 -6.97
C ASN A 25 19.16 10.92 -5.50
N ASP A 26 18.03 11.46 -5.09
CA ASP A 26 17.84 11.95 -3.73
C ASP A 26 17.38 10.84 -2.79
N ILE A 27 18.02 10.76 -1.61
CA ILE A 27 17.72 9.80 -0.57
C ILE A 27 17.28 10.56 0.69
N ILE A 28 16.10 10.22 1.21
CA ILE A 28 15.58 10.73 2.47
C ILE A 28 15.53 9.59 3.47
N GLU A 29 16.17 9.80 4.62
CA GLU A 29 15.99 8.95 5.79
C GLU A 29 15.10 9.68 6.78
N TYR A 30 13.98 9.08 7.14
CA TYR A 30 13.01 9.60 8.08
C TYR A 30 12.81 8.64 9.23
N SER A 31 13.05 9.08 10.44
CA SER A 31 12.76 8.30 11.64
C SER A 31 11.94 9.10 12.63
N TYR A 32 11.07 8.40 13.35
CA TYR A 32 10.31 8.97 14.44
C TYR A 32 10.00 7.93 15.52
N ARG A 33 9.70 8.40 16.74
CA ARG A 33 9.27 7.57 17.85
C ARG A 33 7.91 8.01 18.36
N LYS A 34 7.09 7.04 18.71
CA LYS A 34 5.80 7.25 19.39
C LYS A 34 5.74 6.51 20.70
N ASP A 35 5.19 7.15 21.71
CA ASP A 35 4.93 6.56 23.03
C ASP A 35 3.64 5.71 23.07
N LYS A 36 3.31 5.16 24.26
CA LYS A 36 2.10 4.38 24.51
C LYS A 36 0.80 5.14 24.24
N LYS A 37 0.82 6.48 24.22
CA LYS A 37 -0.33 7.35 23.94
C LYS A 37 -0.40 7.78 22.49
N GLN A 38 0.43 7.19 21.63
CA GLN A 38 0.58 7.57 20.21
C GLN A 38 1.12 8.99 20.00
N THR A 39 1.71 9.58 21.03
CA THR A 39 2.31 10.91 20.95
C THR A 39 3.65 10.80 20.25
N LEU A 40 3.92 11.72 19.34
CA LEU A 40 5.22 11.86 18.71
C LEU A 40 6.22 12.40 19.75
N ILE A 41 7.26 11.62 20.06
CA ILE A 41 8.25 11.98 21.09
C ILE A 41 9.64 12.27 20.51
N TYR A 42 9.88 11.88 19.27
CA TYR A 42 11.14 12.11 18.57
C TYR A 42 10.91 12.13 17.07
N GLU A 43 11.64 12.96 16.35
CA GLU A 43 11.60 13.05 14.89
C GLU A 43 12.97 13.44 14.33
N LYS A 44 13.36 12.79 13.22
CA LYS A 44 14.62 13.07 12.52
C LYS A 44 14.46 12.91 11.02
N VAL A 45 15.03 13.83 10.27
CA VAL A 45 15.13 13.78 8.80
C VAL A 45 16.55 14.04 8.35
N VAL A 46 17.06 13.14 7.51
CA VAL A 46 18.34 13.28 6.80
C VAL A 46 18.04 13.28 5.30
N LEU A 47 18.60 14.24 4.58
CA LEU A 47 18.51 14.32 3.11
C LEU A 47 19.91 14.25 2.53
N ASN A 48 20.17 13.26 1.66
CA ASN A 48 21.47 13.05 1.00
C ASN A 48 22.65 13.04 1.98
N LYS A 49 22.48 12.36 3.13
CA LYS A 49 23.43 12.27 4.25
C LYS A 49 23.61 13.57 5.05
N GLU A 50 22.92 14.64 4.73
CA GLU A 50 22.91 15.87 5.51
C GLU A 50 21.71 15.89 6.48
N LEU A 51 21.98 16.14 7.76
CA LEU A 51 20.93 16.28 8.77
C LEU A 51 20.14 17.55 8.49
N LEU A 52 18.83 17.41 8.19
CA LEU A 52 17.92 18.55 8.09
C LEU A 52 17.45 18.99 9.45
N PHE A 53 16.96 18.06 10.25
CA PHE A 53 16.62 18.28 11.65
C PHE A 53 16.59 16.97 12.44
N GLU A 54 16.76 17.12 13.74
CA GLU A 54 16.55 16.09 14.75
C GLU A 54 15.96 16.77 15.98
N TYR A 55 14.83 16.27 16.49
CA TYR A 55 14.14 16.91 17.61
C TYR A 55 13.54 15.90 18.57
N ASP A 56 13.80 16.13 19.86
CA ASP A 56 13.21 15.37 20.97
C ASP A 56 12.12 16.24 21.62
N TYR A 57 10.87 15.81 21.48
CA TYR A 57 9.68 16.53 21.97
C TYR A 57 9.53 16.47 23.48
N VAL A 58 10.13 15.45 24.14
CA VAL A 58 10.08 15.31 25.60
C VAL A 58 11.01 16.31 26.26
N THR A 59 12.24 16.39 25.80
CA THR A 59 13.25 17.33 26.32
C THR A 59 13.16 18.71 25.70
N LYS A 60 12.38 18.85 24.61
CA LYS A 60 12.25 20.09 23.80
C LYS A 60 13.60 20.59 23.27
N ARG A 61 14.45 19.65 22.87
CA ARG A 61 15.80 19.93 22.35
C ARG A 61 16.02 19.27 21.01
N GLY A 62 16.81 19.90 20.17
CA GLY A 62 17.17 19.33 18.89
C GLY A 62 18.05 20.25 18.05
N GLU A 63 18.43 19.77 16.88
CA GLU A 63 19.16 20.50 15.86
C GLU A 63 18.22 20.73 14.65
N THR A 64 18.06 22.00 14.27
CA THR A 64 17.16 22.43 13.18
C THR A 64 17.86 23.26 12.10
N LYS A 65 19.19 23.42 12.18
CA LYS A 65 19.98 24.26 11.28
C LYS A 65 19.87 23.89 9.81
N GLY A 66 19.62 22.62 9.48
CA GLY A 66 19.39 22.18 8.11
C GLY A 66 18.12 22.76 7.50
N ILE A 67 17.12 23.04 8.35
CA ILE A 67 15.85 23.66 7.91
C ILE A 67 16.03 25.17 7.69
N ASP A 68 16.88 25.84 8.44
CA ASP A 68 17.13 27.29 8.29
C ASP A 68 17.59 27.63 6.87
N LYS A 69 18.28 26.70 6.21
CA LYS A 69 18.67 26.82 4.79
C LYS A 69 17.48 26.75 3.84
N LEU A 70 16.41 26.03 4.23
CA LEU A 70 15.19 25.84 3.41
C LEU A 70 14.17 26.94 3.69
N ALA A 71 14.10 27.43 4.93
CA ALA A 71 13.03 28.29 5.40
C ALA A 71 13.47 29.19 6.56
N SER A 72 14.27 30.21 6.27
CA SER A 72 14.83 31.16 7.25
C SER A 72 13.78 31.98 8.04
N THR A 73 12.51 31.94 7.63
CA THR A 73 11.42 32.72 8.23
C THR A 73 10.39 31.86 8.98
N LEU A 74 10.65 30.58 9.18
CA LEU A 74 9.72 29.71 9.92
C LEU A 74 9.66 30.10 11.39
N ASN A 75 8.43 30.19 11.90
CA ASN A 75 8.21 30.34 13.34
C ASN A 75 8.33 28.97 14.01
N TRP A 76 9.32 28.80 14.86
CA TRP A 76 9.62 27.55 15.58
C TRP A 76 8.79 27.32 16.86
N ALA A 77 7.75 28.11 17.10
CA ALA A 77 6.81 27.86 18.19
C ALA A 77 5.86 26.70 17.83
N PHE A 78 6.36 25.48 17.92
CA PHE A 78 5.55 24.27 17.72
C PHE A 78 4.64 24.02 18.93
N GLN A 79 3.45 23.48 18.66
CA GLN A 79 2.71 22.76 19.67
C GLN A 79 3.28 21.32 19.76
N ASP A 80 3.32 20.74 20.95
CA ASP A 80 3.93 19.42 21.23
C ASP A 80 3.32 18.25 20.43
N THR A 81 2.30 18.50 19.61
CA THR A 81 1.59 17.51 18.78
C THR A 81 1.90 17.62 17.29
N ASP A 82 2.65 18.64 16.89
CA ASP A 82 2.89 18.91 15.47
C ASP A 82 4.13 18.17 14.96
N CYS A 83 3.95 17.41 13.89
CA CYS A 83 5.06 16.82 13.14
C CYS A 83 5.84 17.95 12.44
N ILE A 84 7.12 18.10 12.79
CA ILE A 84 8.00 19.15 12.23
C ILE A 84 8.12 19.02 10.73
N LEU A 85 8.29 17.80 10.21
CA LEU A 85 8.37 17.55 8.77
C LEU A 85 7.14 18.12 8.05
N LYS A 86 5.94 17.79 8.53
CA LYS A 86 4.69 18.25 7.93
C LYS A 86 4.55 19.78 8.04
N TYR A 87 4.93 20.34 9.18
CA TYR A 87 4.92 21.78 9.39
C TYR A 87 5.84 22.51 8.40
N VAL A 88 7.07 22.03 8.24
CA VAL A 88 8.05 22.61 7.31
C VAL A 88 7.55 22.57 5.88
N VAL A 89 7.08 21.42 5.40
CA VAL A 89 6.61 21.26 4.01
C VAL A 89 5.38 22.12 3.73
N ASN A 90 4.49 22.27 4.71
CA ASN A 90 3.26 23.07 4.53
C ASN A 90 3.49 24.59 4.60
N ASN A 91 4.55 25.02 5.28
CA ASN A 91 4.83 26.46 5.50
C ASN A 91 6.03 26.98 4.72
N THR A 92 6.62 26.15 3.85
CA THR A 92 7.77 26.52 3.01
C THR A 92 7.39 26.41 1.55
N VAL A 93 7.80 27.37 0.74
CA VAL A 93 7.64 27.31 -0.73
C VAL A 93 8.71 26.37 -1.30
N LEU A 94 8.38 25.09 -1.40
CA LEU A 94 9.22 24.09 -2.04
C LEU A 94 8.70 23.79 -3.46
N PRO A 95 9.57 23.67 -4.47
CA PRO A 95 9.15 23.22 -5.79
C PRO A 95 8.61 21.79 -5.73
N ASP A 96 7.74 21.39 -6.66
CA ASP A 96 7.15 20.04 -6.69
C ASP A 96 8.21 18.92 -6.84
N SER A 97 9.36 19.26 -7.44
CA SER A 97 10.51 18.35 -7.57
C SER A 97 11.35 18.22 -6.29
N HIS A 98 11.08 19.01 -5.24
CA HIS A 98 11.86 18.91 -4.00
C HIS A 98 11.59 17.58 -3.30
N PRO A 99 12.65 16.84 -2.85
CA PRO A 99 12.50 15.49 -2.29
C PRO A 99 11.52 15.40 -1.14
N LEU A 100 11.51 16.35 -0.21
CA LEU A 100 10.55 16.38 0.90
C LEU A 100 9.09 16.50 0.42
N ARG A 101 8.84 17.28 -0.64
CA ARG A 101 7.51 17.41 -1.20
C ARG A 101 7.08 16.12 -1.92
N GLN A 102 7.99 15.50 -2.64
CA GLN A 102 7.76 14.19 -3.26
C GLN A 102 7.47 13.12 -2.20
N MET A 103 8.22 13.09 -1.09
CA MET A 103 7.98 12.17 0.03
C MET A 103 6.58 12.37 0.64
N ILE A 104 6.19 13.59 0.99
CA ILE A 104 4.84 13.84 1.54
C ILE A 104 3.75 13.44 0.55
N ARG A 105 3.93 13.75 -0.75
CA ARG A 105 2.99 13.32 -1.80
C ARG A 105 2.94 11.80 -1.93
N PHE A 106 4.08 11.13 -1.88
CA PHE A 106 4.16 9.67 -1.90
C PHE A 106 3.38 9.06 -0.73
N VAL A 107 3.66 9.50 0.50
CA VAL A 107 3.00 9.00 1.71
C VAL A 107 1.50 9.31 1.72
N SER A 108 1.11 10.50 1.26
CA SER A 108 -0.31 10.89 1.21
C SER A 108 -1.13 10.09 0.20
N ASN A 109 -0.47 9.45 -0.75
CA ASN A 109 -1.10 8.64 -1.80
C ASN A 109 -0.89 7.13 -1.60
N MET A 110 -0.54 6.70 -0.39
CA MET A 110 -0.46 5.29 -0.03
C MET A 110 -1.83 4.67 0.17
N LEU A 111 -1.96 3.39 -0.19
CA LEU A 111 -3.17 2.61 -0.05
C LEU A 111 -2.84 1.24 0.57
N TRP A 112 -3.58 0.88 1.60
CA TRP A 112 -3.48 -0.42 2.25
C TRP A 112 -4.81 -1.17 2.17
N PHE A 113 -4.78 -2.36 1.58
CA PHE A 113 -5.89 -3.31 1.54
C PHE A 113 -5.75 -4.34 2.67
N ARG A 114 -6.84 -4.57 3.36
CA ARG A 114 -6.99 -5.57 4.41
C ARG A 114 -8.03 -6.59 3.97
N ASN A 115 -7.64 -7.54 3.14
CA ASN A 115 -8.59 -8.47 2.52
C ASN A 115 -9.32 -9.34 3.56
N LEU A 116 -8.62 -9.82 4.59
CA LEU A 116 -9.23 -10.62 5.66
C LEU A 116 -10.21 -9.83 6.55
N ASP A 117 -10.13 -8.51 6.55
CA ASP A 117 -11.01 -7.64 7.33
C ASP A 117 -12.12 -7.04 6.44
N GLU A 118 -13.01 -7.89 5.95
CA GLU A 118 -14.18 -7.53 5.12
C GLU A 118 -13.83 -6.75 3.85
N ASN A 119 -12.69 -7.01 3.22
CA ASN A 119 -12.19 -6.27 2.04
C ASN A 119 -12.08 -4.75 2.28
N ARG A 120 -11.69 -4.35 3.47
CA ARG A 120 -11.49 -2.93 3.79
C ARG A 120 -10.18 -2.42 3.24
N TYR A 121 -10.14 -1.13 2.98
CA TYR A 121 -8.93 -0.41 2.63
C TYR A 121 -8.79 0.87 3.47
N ILE A 122 -7.54 1.30 3.69
CA ILE A 122 -7.20 2.48 4.47
C ILE A 122 -6.17 3.28 3.68
N GLY A 123 -6.30 4.58 3.66
CA GLY A 123 -5.31 5.50 3.07
C GLY A 123 -5.93 6.49 2.11
N PHE A 124 -5.43 6.55 0.91
CA PHE A 124 -5.80 7.50 -0.12
C PHE A 124 -7.30 7.81 -0.15
N LYS A 125 -7.65 9.09 -0.06
CA LYS A 125 -9.03 9.54 -0.22
C LYS A 125 -9.33 9.58 -1.71
N SER A 126 -10.15 8.66 -2.19
CA SER A 126 -10.85 8.90 -3.44
C SER A 126 -11.81 10.07 -3.27
N ASP A 127 -12.02 10.80 -4.35
CA ASP A 127 -13.09 11.80 -4.43
C ASP A 127 -14.40 11.24 -3.90
N SER A 128 -15.26 12.11 -3.42
CA SER A 128 -16.52 11.89 -2.72
C SER A 128 -17.60 11.08 -3.46
N LYS A 129 -17.30 10.49 -4.61
CA LYS A 129 -18.18 9.55 -5.28
C LYS A 129 -18.21 8.23 -4.53
N ASP A 130 -19.42 7.78 -4.18
CA ASP A 130 -19.61 6.44 -3.62
C ASP A 130 -18.93 5.44 -4.58
N TYR A 131 -18.06 4.61 -4.04
CA TYR A 131 -17.34 3.59 -4.80
C TYR A 131 -18.31 2.66 -5.57
N ARG A 132 -19.58 2.60 -5.20
CA ARG A 132 -20.63 1.89 -5.92
C ARG A 132 -21.14 2.63 -7.16
N ASP A 133 -21.02 3.96 -7.20
CA ASP A 133 -21.47 4.76 -8.33
C ASP A 133 -20.45 4.80 -9.47
N PHE A 134 -19.18 4.53 -9.17
CA PHE A 134 -18.10 4.43 -10.14
C PHE A 134 -18.43 3.54 -11.34
N ILE A 135 -19.11 2.41 -11.09
CA ILE A 135 -19.44 1.42 -12.13
C ILE A 135 -20.38 1.97 -13.21
N PHE A 136 -21.06 3.10 -12.94
CA PHE A 136 -22.03 3.71 -13.84
C PHE A 136 -21.43 4.87 -14.66
N GLU A 137 -20.14 5.14 -14.50
CA GLU A 137 -19.41 6.04 -15.38
C GLU A 137 -19.17 5.36 -16.71
N ASP A 138 -19.21 6.09 -17.82
CA ASP A 138 -19.05 5.64 -19.20
C ASP A 138 -18.71 4.13 -19.30
N ASP A 139 -18.04 3.60 -20.18
CA ASP A 139 -17.86 2.15 -20.45
C ASP A 139 -17.35 1.26 -19.28
N ILE A 140 -17.28 1.78 -18.05
CA ILE A 140 -16.76 1.06 -16.85
C ILE A 140 -17.53 -0.23 -16.55
N LEU A 141 -18.85 -0.22 -16.73
CA LEU A 141 -19.67 -1.42 -16.52
C LEU A 141 -19.27 -2.53 -17.51
N ILE A 142 -19.06 -2.18 -18.77
CA ILE A 142 -18.65 -3.12 -19.82
C ILE A 142 -17.25 -3.66 -19.50
N GLU A 143 -16.31 -2.79 -19.15
CA GLU A 143 -14.97 -3.18 -18.81
C GLU A 143 -14.92 -4.08 -17.55
N PHE A 144 -15.79 -3.84 -16.58
CA PHE A 144 -15.89 -4.69 -15.39
C PHE A 144 -16.50 -6.05 -15.73
N GLU A 145 -17.52 -6.10 -16.59
CA GLU A 145 -18.09 -7.37 -17.08
C GLU A 145 -17.04 -8.18 -17.82
N GLU A 146 -16.27 -7.57 -18.72
CA GLU A 146 -15.16 -8.21 -19.42
C GLU A 146 -14.09 -8.75 -18.43
N PHE A 147 -13.74 -7.92 -17.43
CA PHE A 147 -12.82 -8.34 -16.37
C PHE A 147 -13.34 -9.56 -15.60
N LEU A 148 -14.62 -9.59 -15.23
CA LEU A 148 -15.25 -10.75 -14.58
C LEU A 148 -15.22 -11.98 -15.49
N HIS A 149 -15.51 -11.83 -16.78
CA HIS A 149 -15.46 -12.94 -17.73
C HIS A 149 -14.05 -13.56 -17.84
N ILE A 150 -12.99 -12.72 -17.86
CA ILE A 150 -11.61 -13.20 -17.84
C ILE A 150 -11.30 -13.96 -16.55
N THR A 151 -11.88 -13.55 -15.42
CA THR A 151 -11.70 -14.21 -14.13
C THR A 151 -12.58 -15.46 -13.93
N GLY A 152 -13.32 -15.87 -14.97
CA GLY A 152 -14.16 -17.09 -14.98
C GLY A 152 -15.61 -16.87 -14.54
N ILE A 153 -16.01 -15.65 -14.18
CA ILE A 153 -17.39 -15.29 -13.83
C ILE A 153 -18.11 -14.86 -15.12
N LYS A 154 -19.04 -15.69 -15.62
CA LYS A 154 -19.64 -15.55 -16.95
C LYS A 154 -20.98 -14.80 -16.97
N GLU A 155 -21.48 -14.43 -15.81
CA GLU A 155 -22.73 -13.72 -15.66
C GLU A 155 -22.60 -12.30 -16.24
N ASN A 156 -23.56 -11.90 -17.06
CA ASN A 156 -23.64 -10.54 -17.56
C ASN A 156 -24.20 -9.60 -16.48
N LEU A 157 -23.85 -8.34 -16.59
CA LEU A 157 -24.25 -7.30 -15.65
C LEU A 157 -25.19 -6.28 -16.31
N ILE A 158 -26.07 -5.68 -15.50
CA ILE A 158 -26.95 -4.62 -15.94
C ILE A 158 -27.11 -3.56 -14.84
N ALA A 159 -27.21 -2.31 -15.25
CA ALA A 159 -27.55 -1.21 -14.37
C ALA A 159 -29.05 -0.95 -14.43
N ILE A 160 -29.75 -1.07 -13.30
CA ILE A 160 -31.17 -0.82 -13.19
C ILE A 160 -31.42 0.38 -12.28
N LYS A 161 -32.34 1.26 -12.67
CA LYS A 161 -32.82 2.33 -11.82
C LYS A 161 -34.01 1.79 -11.02
N ASP A 162 -33.83 1.65 -9.71
CA ASP A 162 -34.85 1.13 -8.81
C ASP A 162 -36.00 2.11 -8.58
N ALA A 163 -37.06 1.65 -7.88
CA ALA A 163 -38.22 2.44 -7.57
C ALA A 163 -37.95 3.72 -6.77
N ASP A 164 -36.86 3.74 -6.01
CA ASP A 164 -36.36 4.90 -5.25
C ASP A 164 -35.56 5.89 -6.11
N GLY A 165 -35.45 5.61 -7.42
CA GLY A 165 -34.71 6.43 -8.36
C GLY A 165 -33.19 6.23 -8.36
N VAL A 166 -32.65 5.36 -7.50
CA VAL A 166 -31.20 5.07 -7.40
C VAL A 166 -30.79 4.01 -8.42
N LYS A 167 -29.70 4.25 -9.15
CA LYS A 167 -29.13 3.30 -10.10
C LYS A 167 -28.31 2.25 -9.34
N ARG A 168 -28.58 0.97 -9.57
CA ARG A 168 -27.90 -0.15 -8.92
C ARG A 168 -27.44 -1.20 -9.91
N LEU A 169 -26.38 -1.94 -9.53
CA LEU A 169 -25.81 -3.03 -10.31
C LEU A 169 -26.52 -4.35 -10.02
N TYR A 170 -26.87 -5.07 -11.08
CA TYR A 170 -27.51 -6.38 -11.02
C TYR A 170 -26.81 -7.38 -11.93
N PHE A 171 -26.86 -8.67 -11.57
CA PHE A 171 -26.66 -9.75 -12.53
C PHE A 171 -27.86 -9.79 -13.47
N ASN A 172 -27.58 -9.84 -14.78
CA ASN A 172 -28.59 -9.85 -15.85
C ASN A 172 -29.09 -11.29 -16.06
N THR A 173 -30.03 -11.70 -15.25
CA THR A 173 -30.72 -13.00 -15.29
C THR A 173 -32.21 -12.79 -15.60
N ASP A 174 -32.99 -13.86 -15.84
CA ASP A 174 -34.42 -13.76 -16.07
C ASP A 174 -35.14 -12.91 -15.02
N THR A 175 -34.73 -13.01 -13.77
CA THR A 175 -35.09 -12.09 -12.68
C THR A 175 -33.79 -11.45 -12.20
N PRO A 176 -33.54 -10.17 -12.46
CA PRO A 176 -32.32 -9.48 -12.11
C PRO A 176 -32.01 -9.56 -10.62
N LEU A 177 -30.78 -9.99 -10.28
CA LEU A 177 -30.36 -10.20 -8.89
C LEU A 177 -29.39 -9.07 -8.45
N PRO A 178 -29.64 -8.38 -7.32
CA PRO A 178 -28.81 -7.28 -6.86
C PRO A 178 -27.36 -7.71 -6.59
N PHE A 179 -26.39 -7.20 -7.35
CA PHE A 179 -24.99 -7.62 -7.31
C PHE A 179 -24.41 -7.64 -5.88
N PHE A 180 -24.46 -6.53 -5.16
CA PHE A 180 -23.87 -6.43 -3.83
C PHE A 180 -24.56 -7.24 -2.74
N LYS A 181 -25.75 -7.79 -3.03
CA LYS A 181 -26.47 -8.67 -2.09
C LYS A 181 -26.17 -10.14 -2.33
N VAL A 182 -26.01 -10.56 -3.58
CA VAL A 182 -25.94 -11.99 -3.93
C VAL A 182 -24.55 -12.41 -4.40
N ALA A 183 -23.69 -11.48 -4.84
CA ALA A 183 -22.32 -11.79 -5.24
C ALA A 183 -21.53 -12.46 -4.12
N SER A 184 -20.73 -13.44 -4.47
CA SER A 184 -19.79 -14.11 -3.55
C SER A 184 -18.79 -13.10 -2.95
N SER A 185 -18.13 -13.48 -1.86
CA SER A 185 -17.05 -12.67 -1.27
C SER A 185 -15.92 -12.43 -2.28
N GLY A 186 -15.54 -13.45 -3.07
CA GLY A 186 -14.55 -13.32 -4.12
C GLY A 186 -14.96 -12.36 -5.22
N THR A 187 -16.22 -12.45 -5.70
CA THR A 187 -16.74 -11.52 -6.72
C THR A 187 -16.75 -10.06 -6.23
N ARG A 188 -17.08 -9.85 -4.95
CA ARG A 188 -17.02 -8.51 -4.34
C ARG A 188 -15.57 -8.02 -4.16
N ALA A 189 -14.64 -8.91 -3.82
CA ALA A 189 -13.22 -8.60 -3.76
C ALA A 189 -12.69 -8.17 -5.13
N LEU A 190 -13.11 -8.86 -6.22
CA LEU A 190 -12.78 -8.47 -7.60
C LEU A 190 -13.34 -7.09 -7.96
N TYR A 191 -14.55 -6.74 -7.51
CA TYR A 191 -15.09 -5.41 -7.70
C TYR A 191 -14.23 -4.34 -7.01
N THR A 192 -13.87 -4.56 -5.74
CA THR A 192 -13.00 -3.66 -4.97
C THR A 192 -11.64 -3.51 -5.64
N PHE A 193 -11.05 -4.61 -6.08
CA PHE A 193 -9.78 -4.59 -6.81
C PHE A 193 -9.90 -3.80 -8.12
N PHE A 194 -10.93 -4.08 -8.94
CA PHE A 194 -11.17 -3.39 -10.21
C PHE A 194 -11.36 -1.88 -10.02
N TYR A 195 -12.16 -1.48 -9.03
CA TYR A 195 -12.33 -0.07 -8.68
C TYR A 195 -10.98 0.61 -8.44
N TRP A 196 -10.13 0.03 -7.59
CA TRP A 196 -8.83 0.61 -7.29
C TRP A 196 -7.86 0.54 -8.45
N TYR A 197 -7.87 -0.54 -9.21
CA TYR A 197 -7.08 -0.65 -10.43
C TYR A 197 -7.39 0.46 -11.43
N LYS A 198 -8.66 0.81 -11.59
CA LYS A 198 -9.11 1.88 -12.51
C LYS A 198 -8.89 3.28 -11.96
N THR A 199 -9.07 3.49 -10.68
CA THR A 199 -8.99 4.82 -10.04
C THR A 199 -7.62 5.13 -9.46
N ALA A 200 -6.73 4.15 -9.33
CA ALA A 200 -5.44 4.25 -8.65
C ALA A 200 -4.36 5.05 -9.41
N LYS A 201 -4.69 5.84 -10.43
CA LYS A 201 -3.71 6.64 -11.19
C LYS A 201 -2.84 7.55 -10.31
N ALA A 202 -3.31 7.90 -9.13
CA ALA A 202 -2.61 8.73 -8.16
C ALA A 202 -1.97 7.92 -7.01
N VAL A 203 -2.22 6.61 -6.91
CA VAL A 203 -1.64 5.78 -5.83
C VAL A 203 -0.15 5.61 -6.05
N SER A 204 0.65 5.98 -5.06
CA SER A 204 2.11 5.89 -5.09
C SER A 204 2.62 4.55 -4.57
N PHE A 205 1.95 3.99 -3.58
CA PHE A 205 2.29 2.75 -2.92
C PHE A 205 1.01 1.98 -2.55
N MET A 206 0.98 0.70 -2.87
CA MET A 206 -0.13 -0.19 -2.57
C MET A 206 0.38 -1.40 -1.78
N TYR A 207 -0.17 -1.60 -0.59
CA TYR A 207 0.07 -2.80 0.21
C TYR A 207 -1.22 -3.62 0.26
N VAL A 208 -1.17 -4.87 -0.19
CA VAL A 208 -2.32 -5.77 -0.22
C VAL A 208 -2.03 -6.98 0.66
N ASP A 209 -2.60 -6.97 1.84
CA ASP A 209 -2.42 -8.03 2.83
C ASP A 209 -3.31 -9.21 2.51
N GLU A 210 -2.73 -10.42 2.48
CA GLU A 210 -3.44 -11.66 2.13
C GLU A 210 -4.25 -11.51 0.83
N PHE A 211 -3.59 -11.03 -0.23
CA PHE A 211 -4.27 -10.54 -1.45
C PHE A 211 -5.14 -11.61 -2.10
N ASP A 212 -4.76 -12.87 -1.95
CA ASP A 212 -5.42 -14.04 -2.56
C ASP A 212 -6.39 -14.75 -1.64
N ALA A 213 -6.73 -14.20 -0.46
CA ALA A 213 -7.63 -14.82 0.52
C ALA A 213 -9.02 -15.21 -0.06
N TYR A 214 -9.46 -14.56 -1.13
CA TYR A 214 -10.74 -14.79 -1.79
C TYR A 214 -10.63 -15.33 -3.21
N TYR A 215 -9.43 -15.63 -3.70
CA TYR A 215 -9.18 -15.99 -5.09
C TYR A 215 -8.71 -17.44 -5.22
N HIS A 216 -9.11 -18.08 -6.31
CA HIS A 216 -8.47 -19.31 -6.73
C HIS A 216 -7.07 -19.02 -7.28
N TYR A 217 -6.25 -20.05 -7.32
CA TYR A 217 -4.85 -19.97 -7.72
C TYR A 217 -4.64 -19.25 -9.07
N GLU A 218 -5.36 -19.66 -10.12
CA GLU A 218 -5.22 -19.08 -11.46
C GLU A 218 -5.60 -17.61 -11.50
N LEU A 219 -6.58 -17.21 -10.68
CA LEU A 219 -7.00 -15.82 -10.55
C LEU A 219 -5.95 -15.00 -9.81
N SER A 220 -5.33 -15.58 -8.77
CA SER A 220 -4.25 -14.92 -8.04
C SER A 220 -3.06 -14.62 -8.97
N GLU A 221 -2.65 -15.58 -9.80
CA GLU A 221 -1.61 -15.38 -10.81
C GLU A 221 -1.97 -14.25 -11.79
N TYR A 222 -3.20 -14.24 -12.30
CA TYR A 222 -3.68 -13.19 -13.20
C TYR A 222 -3.65 -11.80 -12.55
N ILE A 223 -4.08 -11.68 -11.28
CA ILE A 223 -4.05 -10.42 -10.54
C ILE A 223 -2.62 -9.90 -10.38
N VAL A 224 -1.65 -10.77 -10.03
CA VAL A 224 -0.24 -10.37 -9.94
C VAL A 224 0.25 -9.81 -11.27
N THR A 225 -0.09 -10.44 -12.40
CA THR A 225 0.30 -9.91 -13.72
C THR A 225 -0.32 -8.56 -14.07
N ILE A 226 -1.48 -8.22 -13.50
CA ILE A 226 -2.08 -6.88 -13.63
C ILE A 226 -1.30 -5.89 -12.76
N LEU A 227 -1.01 -6.25 -11.51
CA LEU A 227 -0.30 -5.39 -10.57
C LEU A 227 1.12 -5.06 -11.05
N GLU A 228 1.82 -6.01 -11.67
CA GLU A 228 3.15 -5.82 -12.27
C GLU A 228 3.16 -4.71 -13.34
N LYS A 229 2.05 -4.52 -14.05
CA LYS A 229 1.90 -3.48 -15.07
C LYS A 229 1.68 -2.07 -14.53
N MET A 230 1.54 -1.92 -13.22
CA MET A 230 1.34 -0.62 -12.57
C MET A 230 2.68 0.13 -12.40
N THR A 231 3.15 0.78 -13.46
CA THR A 231 4.50 1.40 -13.51
C THR A 231 4.70 2.60 -12.57
N ASN A 232 3.62 3.26 -12.14
CA ASN A 232 3.67 4.45 -11.28
C ASN A 232 3.38 4.15 -9.80
N THR A 233 3.14 2.89 -9.46
CA THR A 233 2.77 2.45 -8.12
C THR A 233 3.73 1.38 -7.66
N GLN A 234 4.38 1.56 -6.51
CA GLN A 234 5.09 0.47 -5.86
C GLN A 234 4.07 -0.44 -5.19
N VAL A 235 4.07 -1.73 -5.53
CA VAL A 235 3.10 -2.70 -5.00
C VAL A 235 3.82 -3.74 -4.16
N ILE A 236 3.31 -3.97 -2.95
CA ILE A 236 3.70 -5.09 -2.08
C ILE A 236 2.45 -5.89 -1.78
N ILE A 237 2.52 -7.19 -1.96
CA ILE A 237 1.45 -8.13 -1.64
C ILE A 237 1.97 -9.19 -0.68
N THR A 238 1.12 -9.67 0.23
CA THR A 238 1.39 -10.84 1.04
C THR A 238 0.48 -11.99 0.64
N SER A 239 0.98 -13.22 0.74
CA SER A 239 0.24 -14.44 0.43
C SER A 239 0.86 -15.65 1.13
N HIS A 240 0.04 -16.64 1.43
CA HIS A 240 0.48 -17.98 1.84
C HIS A 240 0.50 -18.98 0.68
N ASN A 241 0.18 -18.56 -0.53
CA ASN A 241 0.08 -19.40 -1.70
C ASN A 241 1.43 -19.62 -2.37
N THR A 242 2.09 -20.73 -2.05
CA THR A 242 3.40 -21.10 -2.61
C THR A 242 3.40 -21.35 -4.12
N ASN A 243 2.24 -21.63 -4.74
CA ASN A 243 2.15 -21.79 -6.19
C ASN A 243 2.51 -20.51 -6.96
N LEU A 244 2.47 -19.35 -6.31
CA LEU A 244 2.90 -18.07 -6.90
C LEU A 244 4.43 -17.95 -6.99
N LEU A 245 5.19 -18.85 -6.35
CA LEU A 245 6.66 -18.82 -6.34
C LEU A 245 7.21 -19.40 -7.65
N THR A 246 7.17 -18.62 -8.69
CA THR A 246 7.64 -19.00 -10.03
C THR A 246 8.31 -17.83 -10.76
N ASN A 247 9.43 -18.14 -11.44
CA ASN A 247 10.13 -17.18 -12.30
C ASN A 247 9.32 -16.71 -13.51
N LYS A 248 8.17 -17.33 -13.79
CA LYS A 248 7.25 -16.88 -14.85
C LYS A 248 6.46 -15.64 -14.47
N ILE A 249 6.22 -15.45 -13.17
CA ILE A 249 5.44 -14.31 -12.63
C ILE A 249 6.39 -13.17 -12.25
N MET A 250 7.38 -13.43 -11.41
CA MET A 250 8.34 -12.42 -10.94
C MET A 250 9.75 -13.00 -10.82
N ARG A 251 10.75 -12.13 -10.81
CA ARG A 251 12.14 -12.48 -10.56
C ARG A 251 12.34 -12.86 -9.08
N PRO A 252 13.37 -13.68 -8.76
CA PRO A 252 13.66 -14.10 -7.38
C PRO A 252 13.92 -12.95 -6.40
N ASP A 253 14.46 -11.83 -6.88
CA ASP A 253 14.70 -10.63 -6.07
C ASP A 253 13.43 -9.83 -5.74
N CYS A 254 12.29 -10.21 -6.33
CA CYS A 254 10.97 -9.65 -6.04
C CYS A 254 10.15 -10.50 -5.05
N TYR A 255 10.64 -11.71 -4.70
CA TYR A 255 10.03 -12.55 -3.66
C TYR A 255 10.78 -12.38 -2.35
N PHE A 256 10.03 -12.27 -1.25
CA PHE A 256 10.58 -12.09 0.08
C PHE A 256 10.00 -13.09 1.06
N ILE A 257 10.82 -13.52 2.00
CA ILE A 257 10.42 -14.32 3.15
C ILE A 257 10.48 -13.44 4.39
N LEU A 258 9.41 -13.44 5.16
CA LEU A 258 9.37 -12.85 6.49
C LEU A 258 9.52 -13.97 7.53
N SER A 259 10.68 -14.08 8.13
CA SER A 259 11.00 -15.07 9.14
C SER A 259 11.84 -14.42 10.24
N ASP A 260 11.58 -14.78 11.50
CA ASP A 260 12.33 -14.30 12.68
C ASP A 260 12.51 -12.77 12.73
N ASN A 261 11.44 -12.03 12.39
CA ASN A 261 11.42 -10.56 12.29
C ASN A 261 12.39 -9.98 11.23
N LYS A 262 12.81 -10.78 10.27
CA LYS A 262 13.66 -10.38 9.16
C LYS A 262 12.96 -10.61 7.83
N LEU A 263 13.07 -9.62 6.96
CA LEU A 263 12.62 -9.73 5.58
C LEU A 263 13.83 -9.98 4.68
N THR A 264 13.84 -11.11 3.96
CA THR A 264 14.97 -11.50 3.10
C THR A 264 14.45 -11.85 1.71
N SER A 265 15.06 -11.31 0.65
CA SER A 265 14.72 -11.71 -0.72
C SER A 265 15.16 -13.16 -1.00
N PHE A 266 14.48 -13.86 -1.91
CA PHE A 266 14.91 -15.19 -2.33
C PHE A 266 16.31 -15.16 -2.94
N ALA A 267 16.67 -14.06 -3.62
CA ALA A 267 18.01 -13.90 -4.19
C ALA A 267 19.10 -13.81 -3.12
N ASP A 268 18.79 -13.27 -1.93
CA ASP A 268 19.73 -13.12 -0.82
C ASP A 268 19.64 -14.26 0.21
N ALA A 269 18.56 -15.05 0.16
CA ALA A 269 18.33 -16.15 1.11
C ALA A 269 19.08 -17.44 0.76
N THR A 270 19.75 -17.52 -0.38
CA THR A 270 20.53 -18.68 -0.81
C THR A 270 21.82 -18.25 -1.50
N ASN A 271 22.87 -19.07 -1.36
CA ASN A 271 24.12 -18.90 -2.11
C ASN A 271 24.04 -19.44 -3.55
N ARG A 272 22.93 -20.08 -3.90
CA ARG A 272 22.70 -20.64 -5.22
C ARG A 272 22.35 -19.53 -6.21
N GLU A 273 22.97 -19.53 -7.38
CA GLU A 273 22.50 -18.72 -8.52
C GLU A 273 21.11 -19.19 -8.95
N LEU A 274 20.07 -18.39 -8.73
CA LEU A 274 18.71 -18.69 -9.14
C LEU A 274 18.51 -18.33 -10.61
N ARG A 275 18.22 -19.35 -11.45
CA ARG A 275 18.02 -19.22 -12.89
C ARG A 275 16.53 -19.38 -13.22
N GLU A 276 16.11 -18.87 -14.36
CA GLU A 276 14.73 -18.93 -14.86
C GLU A 276 14.13 -20.36 -14.85
N GLY A 277 14.94 -21.36 -15.13
CA GLY A 277 14.51 -22.76 -15.12
C GLY A 277 14.35 -23.41 -13.74
N HIS A 278 14.70 -22.73 -12.65
CA HIS A 278 14.53 -23.27 -11.31
C HIS A 278 13.07 -23.16 -10.85
N ASN A 279 12.58 -24.23 -10.23
CA ASN A 279 11.27 -24.23 -9.58
C ASN A 279 11.42 -23.65 -8.17
N LEU A 280 11.05 -22.37 -8.00
CA LEU A 280 11.20 -21.65 -6.75
C LEU A 280 10.35 -22.25 -5.63
N GLU A 281 9.14 -22.72 -5.94
CA GLU A 281 8.27 -23.40 -4.98
C GLU A 281 8.94 -24.65 -4.40
N LYS A 282 9.52 -25.51 -5.26
CA LYS A 282 10.23 -26.72 -4.79
C LYS A 282 11.44 -26.37 -3.94
N LEU A 283 12.18 -25.34 -4.28
CA LEU A 283 13.31 -24.87 -3.48
C LEU A 283 12.84 -24.36 -2.11
N TYR A 284 11.76 -23.57 -2.08
CA TYR A 284 11.14 -23.11 -0.84
C TYR A 284 10.70 -24.28 0.05
N MET A 285 9.95 -25.23 -0.52
CA MET A 285 9.43 -26.40 0.20
C MET A 285 10.54 -27.36 0.66
N SER A 286 11.74 -27.29 0.07
CA SER A 286 12.91 -28.10 0.49
C SER A 286 13.75 -27.42 1.56
N GLY A 287 13.39 -26.20 2.01
CA GLY A 287 14.17 -25.45 3.02
C GLY A 287 15.41 -24.75 2.46
N GLU A 288 15.52 -24.57 1.14
CA GLU A 288 16.68 -23.88 0.52
C GLU A 288 16.86 -22.45 1.04
N PHE A 289 15.78 -21.83 1.51
CA PHE A 289 15.75 -20.43 1.94
C PHE A 289 15.63 -20.25 3.46
N ASP A 290 15.75 -21.35 4.24
CA ASP A 290 15.59 -21.35 5.70
C ASP A 290 16.94 -21.02 6.44
N GLY A 291 17.93 -20.48 5.75
CA GLY A 291 19.31 -20.27 6.21
C GLY A 291 19.54 -19.15 7.22
#